data_98eb29269d5584c67f3b8f9fb7cbc2d2
#
_entry.id   98eb29269d5584c67f3b8f9fb7cbc2d2
#
_cell.length_a   1.000
_cell.length_b   1.000
_cell.length_c   1.000
_cell.angle_alpha   90.00
_cell.angle_beta   90.00
_cell.angle_gamma   90.00
#
_symmetry.space_group_name_H-M   'P 1'
#
loop_
_entity.id
_entity.type
_entity.pdbx_description
1 polymer ?
#
loop_
_entity_poly.entity_id
_entity_poly.type
_entity_poly.pdbx_seq_one_letter_code
_entity_poly.pdbx_strand_id
1 'polypeptide(L)'
;MPRVYFALPGPLDQRTGGTVYDAKVIEGLRDDGWWVETLEWPGSFPFPNEDDRLTVAASLAAIPDNALVVIDGLALGTLPGLARLERERLRLVALVHHPLALETGLSPMMAATFAAEELDALASVRAVIVTSNTTAAIVESAFGVPGENITVAHPGVNKPDAPRGERRPGPVRIFSMGSVTPRKAHHVLVEALSRIEDLDWTCVIAGGLEREPEVAEALIAQIGMLGLAHRISLKGEVDEAQAARLYAEADVFALASVYEGYGIVFAEAQAWGLPIVATTGGAIPEAVAENAGLLVPPNDARAFAEALATLIVDPQRRAALAEGARDAGARLPSWVDTAALVGAALETL
;
A
#
# COMPACT_ATOMS: atom_id res chain seq x y z
N MET A 1 30.87 4.21 -6.47
CA MET A 1 29.71 4.22 -5.60
C MET A 1 28.60 4.94 -6.37
N PRO A 2 27.56 4.25 -6.80
CA PRO A 2 26.46 4.89 -7.50
C PRO A 2 25.73 5.87 -6.56
N ARG A 3 25.16 6.92 -7.13
CA ARG A 3 24.51 7.99 -6.35
C ARG A 3 23.11 8.26 -6.89
N VAL A 4 22.14 8.38 -5.98
CA VAL A 4 20.75 8.73 -6.29
C VAL A 4 20.21 9.74 -5.27
N TYR A 5 19.41 10.68 -5.76
CA TYR A 5 18.54 11.53 -4.96
C TYR A 5 17.17 10.90 -4.92
N PHE A 6 16.59 10.79 -3.74
CA PHE A 6 15.28 10.18 -3.55
C PHE A 6 14.32 11.19 -2.93
N ALA A 7 13.38 11.69 -3.72
CA ALA A 7 12.46 12.75 -3.34
C ALA A 7 11.10 12.19 -2.91
N LEU A 8 10.64 12.61 -1.75
CA LEU A 8 9.50 12.08 -1.02
C LEU A 8 8.50 13.19 -0.65
N PRO A 9 7.18 12.93 -0.71
CA PRO A 9 6.15 13.86 -0.24
C PRO A 9 5.98 13.76 1.29
N GLY A 10 6.75 14.52 2.03
CA GLY A 10 6.76 14.53 3.50
C GLY A 10 7.90 13.73 4.12
N PRO A 11 7.90 13.62 5.46
CA PRO A 11 8.94 12.92 6.21
C PRO A 11 8.94 11.41 5.92
N LEU A 12 10.13 10.81 5.88
CA LEU A 12 10.32 9.38 5.60
C LEU A 12 9.78 8.47 6.72
N ASP A 13 9.60 8.99 7.93
CA ASP A 13 9.11 8.25 9.10
C ASP A 13 7.58 8.10 9.15
N GLN A 14 6.85 8.60 8.15
CA GLN A 14 5.41 8.37 8.03
C GLN A 14 5.13 6.87 7.83
N ARG A 15 4.04 6.38 8.46
CA ARG A 15 3.64 4.98 8.37
C ARG A 15 2.50 4.77 7.38
N THR A 16 2.77 5.05 6.10
CA THR A 16 1.90 4.67 4.98
C THR A 16 2.51 3.53 4.20
N GLY A 17 1.71 2.81 3.42
CA GLY A 17 2.25 1.76 2.56
C GLY A 17 3.31 2.27 1.58
N GLY A 18 3.11 3.46 0.98
CA GLY A 18 4.09 4.10 0.10
C GLY A 18 5.37 4.45 0.84
N THR A 19 5.27 5.20 1.95
CA THR A 19 6.45 5.64 2.70
C THR A 19 7.24 4.48 3.31
N VAL A 20 6.55 3.40 3.73
CA VAL A 20 7.22 2.16 4.18
C VAL A 20 8.01 1.52 3.04
N TYR A 21 7.41 1.45 1.84
CA TYR A 21 8.10 0.96 0.65
C TYR A 21 9.34 1.80 0.34
N ASP A 22 9.20 3.12 0.29
CA ASP A 22 10.29 4.05 0.00
C ASP A 22 11.43 3.91 1.01
N ALA A 23 11.09 3.89 2.31
CA ALA A 23 12.08 3.73 3.38
C ALA A 23 12.86 2.41 3.25
N LYS A 24 12.17 1.31 2.94
CA LYS A 24 12.80 -0.01 2.77
C LYS A 24 13.67 -0.09 1.52
N VAL A 25 13.26 0.54 0.42
CA VAL A 25 14.08 0.63 -0.80
C VAL A 25 15.32 1.50 -0.55
N ILE A 26 15.18 2.65 0.11
CA ILE A 26 16.30 3.53 0.47
C ILE A 26 17.29 2.80 1.40
N GLU A 27 16.80 2.10 2.43
CA GLU A 27 17.60 1.28 3.33
C GLU A 27 18.41 0.23 2.56
N GLY A 28 17.73 -0.57 1.72
CA GLY A 28 18.36 -1.63 0.95
C GLY A 28 19.34 -1.12 -0.09
N LEU A 29 19.07 0.00 -0.77
CA LEU A 29 20.04 0.65 -1.67
C LEU A 29 21.31 1.09 -0.91
N ARG A 30 21.17 1.66 0.29
CA ARG A 30 22.32 2.05 1.12
C ARG A 30 23.13 0.83 1.55
N ASP A 31 22.49 -0.26 1.93
CA ASP A 31 23.13 -1.53 2.30
C ASP A 31 23.87 -2.16 1.12
N ASP A 32 23.35 -1.98 -0.10
CA ASP A 32 24.00 -2.42 -1.36
C ASP A 32 25.07 -1.43 -1.87
N GLY A 33 25.44 -0.44 -1.06
CA GLY A 33 26.55 0.46 -1.31
C GLY A 33 26.23 1.68 -2.17
N TRP A 34 24.93 2.02 -2.35
CA TRP A 34 24.54 3.28 -2.97
C TRP A 34 24.70 4.45 -2.00
N TRP A 35 25.09 5.60 -2.51
CA TRP A 35 24.92 6.86 -1.80
C TRP A 35 23.51 7.40 -2.11
N VAL A 36 22.63 7.39 -1.12
CA VAL A 36 21.24 7.84 -1.25
C VAL A 36 21.04 9.11 -0.43
N GLU A 37 20.78 10.23 -1.09
CA GLU A 37 20.33 11.47 -0.48
C GLU A 37 18.82 11.60 -0.55
N THR A 38 18.17 11.69 0.61
CA THR A 38 16.72 11.86 0.72
C THR A 38 16.35 13.35 0.68
N LEU A 39 15.37 13.68 -0.12
CA LEU A 39 14.78 15.01 -0.23
C LEU A 39 13.34 14.93 0.28
N GLU A 40 13.12 15.33 1.52
CA GLU A 40 11.80 15.40 2.12
C GLU A 40 11.12 16.70 1.73
N TRP A 41 10.14 16.62 0.84
CA TRP A 41 9.37 17.75 0.36
C TRP A 41 8.19 18.06 1.27
N PRO A 42 7.46 19.20 1.11
CA PRO A 42 6.28 19.49 1.92
C PRO A 42 5.24 18.35 1.87
N GLY A 43 4.56 18.10 2.98
CA GLY A 43 3.57 17.02 3.11
C GLY A 43 2.19 17.34 2.52
N SER A 44 2.04 18.43 1.74
CA SER A 44 0.78 18.88 1.15
C SER A 44 0.33 18.10 -0.08
N PHE A 45 1.20 17.25 -0.63
CA PHE A 45 0.88 16.43 -1.81
C PHE A 45 -0.28 15.45 -1.55
N PRO A 46 -1.18 15.27 -2.50
CA PRO A 46 -1.16 15.73 -3.90
C PRO A 46 -1.78 17.13 -4.15
N PHE A 47 -1.87 17.99 -3.17
CA PHE A 47 -2.45 19.34 -3.29
C PHE A 47 -1.45 20.45 -2.93
N PRO A 48 -0.29 20.53 -3.63
CA PRO A 48 0.75 21.50 -3.32
C PRO A 48 0.28 22.93 -3.61
N ASN A 49 0.57 23.84 -2.70
CA ASN A 49 0.40 25.27 -2.90
C ASN A 49 1.58 25.87 -3.68
N GLU A 50 1.61 27.20 -3.89
CA GLU A 50 2.69 27.87 -4.63
C GLU A 50 4.03 27.80 -3.88
N ASP A 51 4.04 27.97 -2.56
CA ASP A 51 5.26 27.92 -1.74
C ASP A 51 5.84 26.49 -1.75
N ASP A 52 5.02 25.47 -1.75
CA ASP A 52 5.44 24.07 -1.88
C ASP A 52 6.12 23.84 -3.24
N ARG A 53 5.53 24.34 -4.34
CA ARG A 53 6.10 24.25 -5.69
C ARG A 53 7.44 24.98 -5.80
N LEU A 54 7.56 26.16 -5.19
CA LEU A 54 8.81 26.90 -5.12
C LEU A 54 9.88 26.17 -4.31
N THR A 55 9.51 25.56 -3.19
CA THR A 55 10.41 24.74 -2.37
C THR A 55 10.94 23.55 -3.16
N VAL A 56 10.07 22.84 -3.88
CA VAL A 56 10.48 21.72 -4.74
C VAL A 56 11.37 22.18 -5.87
N ALA A 57 11.04 23.30 -6.54
CA ALA A 57 11.85 23.85 -7.62
C ALA A 57 13.26 24.21 -7.13
N ALA A 58 13.38 24.84 -5.96
CA ALA A 58 14.67 25.17 -5.35
C ALA A 58 15.48 23.90 -4.98
N SER A 59 14.79 22.88 -4.44
CA SER A 59 15.39 21.59 -4.12
C SER A 59 15.95 20.90 -5.38
N LEU A 60 15.18 20.83 -6.47
CA LEU A 60 15.63 20.25 -7.73
C LEU A 60 16.79 21.05 -8.34
N ALA A 61 16.71 22.38 -8.33
CA ALA A 61 17.75 23.24 -8.87
C ALA A 61 19.12 23.10 -8.17
N ALA A 62 19.14 22.68 -6.90
CA ALA A 62 20.36 22.42 -6.14
C ALA A 62 21.05 21.09 -6.51
N ILE A 63 20.36 20.19 -7.21
CA ILE A 63 20.91 18.90 -7.63
C ILE A 63 21.87 19.10 -8.81
N PRO A 64 23.04 18.44 -8.82
CA PRO A 64 24.00 18.57 -9.95
C PRO A 64 23.40 18.02 -11.26
N ASP A 65 23.86 18.60 -12.37
CA ASP A 65 23.50 18.15 -13.70
C ASP A 65 23.82 16.67 -13.92
N ASN A 66 22.99 16.01 -14.69
CA ASN A 66 23.06 14.55 -14.97
C ASN A 66 22.93 13.64 -13.74
N ALA A 67 22.49 14.17 -12.60
CA ALA A 67 22.20 13.33 -11.43
C ALA A 67 20.97 12.47 -11.65
N LEU A 68 20.97 11.28 -11.02
CA LEU A 68 19.83 10.37 -10.98
C LEU A 68 18.90 10.76 -9.83
N VAL A 69 17.61 10.95 -10.15
CA VAL A 69 16.60 11.40 -9.17
C VAL A 69 15.38 10.52 -9.28
N VAL A 70 15.09 9.77 -8.22
CA VAL A 70 13.83 9.06 -8.05
C VAL A 70 12.85 9.98 -7.34
N ILE A 71 11.64 10.12 -7.88
CA ILE A 71 10.59 10.97 -7.30
C ILE A 71 9.35 10.11 -7.06
N ASP A 72 8.84 10.10 -5.83
CA ASP A 72 7.56 9.48 -5.49
C ASP A 72 6.42 10.06 -6.34
N GLY A 73 5.60 9.19 -6.90
CA GLY A 73 4.52 9.51 -7.82
C GLY A 73 3.46 10.43 -7.23
N LEU A 74 3.25 10.40 -5.90
CA LEU A 74 2.31 11.29 -5.22
C LEU A 74 2.70 12.77 -5.38
N ALA A 75 4.01 13.06 -5.40
CA ALA A 75 4.51 14.40 -5.67
C ALA A 75 4.68 14.65 -7.18
N LEU A 76 5.36 13.74 -7.90
CA LEU A 76 5.69 13.90 -9.31
C LEU A 76 4.45 14.14 -10.17
N GLY A 77 3.40 13.36 -9.95
CA GLY A 77 2.15 13.39 -10.73
C GLY A 77 1.42 14.75 -10.69
N THR A 78 1.75 15.62 -9.73
CA THR A 78 1.18 16.97 -9.61
C THR A 78 2.15 18.10 -10.00
N LEU A 79 3.35 17.74 -10.51
CA LEU A 79 4.42 18.67 -10.83
C LEU A 79 4.90 18.55 -12.30
N PRO A 80 4.00 18.41 -13.31
CA PRO A 80 4.41 18.16 -14.70
C PRO A 80 5.30 19.27 -15.26
N GLY A 81 5.05 20.51 -14.87
CA GLY A 81 5.87 21.66 -15.30
C GLY A 81 7.32 21.61 -14.84
N LEU A 82 7.54 21.18 -13.57
CA LEU A 82 8.89 21.01 -13.01
C LEU A 82 9.58 19.78 -13.61
N ALA A 83 8.87 18.66 -13.77
CA ALA A 83 9.42 17.48 -14.43
C ALA A 83 9.90 17.81 -15.86
N ARG A 84 9.11 18.54 -16.63
CA ARG A 84 9.46 18.97 -17.98
C ARG A 84 10.66 19.93 -18.02
N LEU A 85 10.77 20.82 -17.05
CA LEU A 85 11.89 21.76 -16.93
C LEU A 85 13.21 21.02 -16.68
N GLU A 86 13.18 20.00 -15.83
CA GLU A 86 14.38 19.32 -15.37
C GLU A 86 14.79 18.09 -16.21
N ARG A 87 13.95 17.59 -17.10
CA ARG A 87 14.15 16.32 -17.84
C ARG A 87 15.44 16.25 -18.67
N GLU A 88 15.92 17.40 -19.18
CA GLU A 88 17.15 17.46 -19.95
C GLU A 88 18.39 17.55 -19.06
N ARG A 89 18.24 18.08 -17.85
CA ARG A 89 19.32 18.30 -16.88
C ARG A 89 19.46 17.12 -15.91
N LEU A 90 18.35 16.50 -15.49
CA LEU A 90 18.33 15.40 -14.52
C LEU A 90 17.89 14.09 -15.20
N ARG A 91 18.35 12.96 -14.64
CA ARG A 91 17.85 11.63 -15.00
C ARG A 91 16.69 11.29 -14.06
N LEU A 92 15.48 11.75 -14.43
CA LEU A 92 14.29 11.57 -13.62
C LEU A 92 13.73 10.16 -13.75
N VAL A 93 13.36 9.57 -12.62
CA VAL A 93 12.67 8.28 -12.50
C VAL A 93 11.43 8.48 -11.62
N ALA A 94 10.29 8.01 -12.08
CA ALA A 94 9.08 8.01 -11.28
C ALA A 94 8.98 6.72 -10.46
N LEU A 95 8.59 6.82 -9.19
CA LEU A 95 8.16 5.68 -8.38
C LEU A 95 6.66 5.78 -8.14
N VAL A 96 5.86 4.97 -8.84
CA VAL A 96 4.39 5.04 -8.82
C VAL A 96 3.80 3.90 -8.00
N HIS A 97 3.30 4.21 -6.81
CA HIS A 97 2.61 3.25 -5.95
C HIS A 97 1.22 2.91 -6.48
N HIS A 98 0.49 3.90 -6.96
CA HIS A 98 -0.74 3.78 -7.73
C HIS A 98 -1.04 5.13 -8.42
N PRO A 99 -1.79 5.13 -9.54
CA PRO A 99 -2.13 6.37 -10.23
C PRO A 99 -3.02 7.29 -9.37
N LEU A 100 -2.72 8.58 -9.35
CA LEU A 100 -3.44 9.59 -8.55
C LEU A 100 -4.92 9.68 -8.91
N ALA A 101 -5.23 9.55 -10.19
CA ALA A 101 -6.61 9.60 -10.69
C ALA A 101 -7.51 8.48 -10.16
N LEU A 102 -6.92 7.41 -9.58
CA LEU A 102 -7.63 6.26 -9.01
C LEU A 102 -7.81 6.36 -7.49
N GLU A 103 -7.42 7.48 -6.87
CA GLU A 103 -7.67 7.69 -5.44
C GLU A 103 -9.17 7.85 -5.16
N THR A 104 -9.60 7.40 -3.99
CA THR A 104 -11.02 7.45 -3.59
C THR A 104 -11.42 8.87 -3.17
N GLY A 105 -12.69 9.20 -3.39
CA GLY A 105 -13.24 10.49 -2.97
C GLY A 105 -12.97 11.65 -3.92
N LEU A 106 -12.28 11.43 -5.04
CA LEU A 106 -12.07 12.46 -6.06
C LEU A 106 -13.37 12.75 -6.82
N SER A 107 -13.60 14.04 -7.09
CA SER A 107 -14.62 14.41 -8.10
C SER A 107 -14.15 13.97 -9.50
N PRO A 108 -15.06 13.72 -10.46
CA PRO A 108 -14.67 13.37 -11.82
C PRO A 108 -13.72 14.40 -12.48
N MET A 109 -13.89 15.67 -12.15
CA MET A 109 -13.00 16.73 -12.63
C MET A 109 -11.60 16.63 -12.03
N MET A 110 -11.47 16.37 -10.74
CA MET A 110 -10.17 16.19 -10.08
C MET A 110 -9.45 14.94 -10.59
N ALA A 111 -10.16 13.83 -10.75
CA ALA A 111 -9.61 12.62 -11.32
C ALA A 111 -9.07 12.85 -12.75
N ALA A 112 -9.83 13.59 -13.59
CA ALA A 112 -9.39 13.94 -14.93
C ALA A 112 -8.18 14.89 -14.92
N THR A 113 -8.11 15.84 -13.96
CA THR A 113 -6.97 16.73 -13.80
C THR A 113 -5.71 15.94 -13.41
N PHE A 114 -5.79 15.09 -12.40
CA PHE A 114 -4.68 14.24 -12.00
C PHE A 114 -4.22 13.31 -13.12
N ALA A 115 -5.15 12.69 -13.86
CA ALA A 115 -4.78 11.85 -15.00
C ALA A 115 -3.99 12.62 -16.07
N ALA A 116 -4.39 13.86 -16.37
CA ALA A 116 -3.71 14.70 -17.36
C ALA A 116 -2.33 15.18 -16.85
N GLU A 117 -2.24 15.59 -15.58
CA GLU A 117 -0.98 16.04 -14.98
C GLU A 117 0.02 14.88 -14.85
N GLU A 118 -0.45 13.70 -14.41
CA GLU A 118 0.38 12.50 -14.27
C GLU A 118 0.90 12.00 -15.63
N LEU A 119 0.05 12.01 -16.67
CA LEU A 119 0.46 11.70 -18.04
C LEU A 119 1.59 12.63 -18.52
N ASP A 120 1.46 13.93 -18.30
CA ASP A 120 2.46 14.93 -18.70
C ASP A 120 3.76 14.80 -17.87
N ALA A 121 3.65 14.52 -16.56
CA ALA A 121 4.79 14.29 -15.70
C ALA A 121 5.56 13.02 -16.10
N LEU A 122 4.87 11.90 -16.35
CA LEU A 122 5.46 10.63 -16.75
C LEU A 122 6.10 10.70 -18.15
N ALA A 123 5.62 11.55 -19.06
CA ALA A 123 6.27 11.81 -20.33
C ALA A 123 7.64 12.51 -20.20
N SER A 124 8.00 12.97 -19.00
CA SER A 124 9.24 13.69 -18.71
C SER A 124 10.29 12.87 -17.97
N VAL A 125 9.98 11.61 -17.61
CA VAL A 125 10.92 10.72 -16.91
C VAL A 125 11.58 9.72 -17.87
N ARG A 126 12.72 9.18 -17.48
CA ARG A 126 13.46 8.17 -18.26
C ARG A 126 12.94 6.75 -18.01
N ALA A 127 12.48 6.49 -16.78
CA ALA A 127 11.94 5.21 -16.40
C ALA A 127 10.88 5.38 -15.31
N VAL A 128 10.05 4.36 -15.17
CA VAL A 128 9.01 4.28 -14.14
C VAL A 128 9.18 2.99 -13.36
N ILE A 129 9.25 3.08 -12.04
CA ILE A 129 9.20 1.94 -11.14
C ILE A 129 7.80 1.89 -10.57
N VAL A 130 7.19 0.70 -10.60
CA VAL A 130 5.83 0.48 -10.08
C VAL A 130 5.82 -0.69 -9.11
N THR A 131 4.82 -0.74 -8.23
CA THR A 131 4.73 -1.74 -7.17
C THR A 131 3.91 -2.98 -7.54
N SER A 132 3.27 -2.99 -8.72
CA SER A 132 2.45 -4.12 -9.20
C SER A 132 2.39 -4.19 -10.73
N ASN A 133 2.11 -5.38 -11.27
CA ASN A 133 1.82 -5.54 -12.70
C ASN A 133 0.52 -4.82 -13.10
N THR A 134 -0.44 -4.76 -12.19
CA THR A 134 -1.67 -3.99 -12.39
C THR A 134 -1.37 -2.51 -12.60
N THR A 135 -0.50 -1.91 -11.77
CA THR A 135 -0.07 -0.52 -11.95
C THR A 135 0.74 -0.35 -13.22
N ALA A 136 1.64 -1.31 -13.57
CA ALA A 136 2.40 -1.29 -14.82
C ALA A 136 1.48 -1.22 -16.04
N ALA A 137 0.47 -2.09 -16.11
CA ALA A 137 -0.50 -2.11 -17.21
C ALA A 137 -1.26 -0.78 -17.35
N ILE A 138 -1.59 -0.13 -16.24
CA ILE A 138 -2.24 1.20 -16.26
C ILE A 138 -1.27 2.26 -16.76
N VAL A 139 -0.04 2.28 -16.25
CA VAL A 139 1.01 3.24 -16.64
C VAL A 139 1.32 3.11 -18.14
N GLU A 140 1.40 1.88 -18.66
CA GLU A 140 1.60 1.64 -20.09
C GLU A 140 0.39 2.08 -20.93
N SER A 141 -0.82 1.62 -20.57
CA SER A 141 -2.01 1.81 -21.41
C SER A 141 -2.64 3.20 -21.30
N ALA A 142 -2.66 3.80 -20.11
CA ALA A 142 -3.30 5.09 -19.86
C ALA A 142 -2.34 6.28 -19.98
N PHE A 143 -1.08 6.10 -19.62
CA PHE A 143 -0.09 7.19 -19.65
C PHE A 143 0.95 7.03 -20.77
N GLY A 144 0.88 5.96 -21.57
CA GLY A 144 1.70 5.78 -22.77
C GLY A 144 3.20 5.57 -22.49
N VAL A 145 3.57 5.17 -21.29
CA VAL A 145 4.96 4.83 -20.97
C VAL A 145 5.31 3.50 -21.62
N PRO A 146 6.39 3.42 -22.45
CA PRO A 146 6.79 2.17 -23.05
C PRO A 146 7.11 1.09 -22.02
N GLY A 147 6.66 -0.15 -22.23
CA GLY A 147 6.83 -1.25 -21.27
C GLY A 147 8.30 -1.53 -20.93
N GLU A 148 9.24 -1.29 -21.87
CA GLU A 148 10.69 -1.40 -21.64
C GLU A 148 11.23 -0.36 -20.65
N ASN A 149 10.49 0.73 -20.40
CA ASN A 149 10.84 1.75 -19.43
C ASN A 149 10.13 1.55 -18.08
N ILE A 150 9.36 0.47 -17.91
CA ILE A 150 8.63 0.17 -16.68
C ILE A 150 9.31 -1.00 -15.97
N THR A 151 9.68 -0.79 -14.71
CA THR A 151 10.16 -1.86 -13.83
C THR A 151 9.13 -2.15 -12.76
N VAL A 152 8.67 -3.41 -12.69
CA VAL A 152 7.79 -3.85 -11.61
C VAL A 152 8.64 -4.35 -10.45
N ALA A 153 8.64 -3.62 -9.34
CA ALA A 153 9.34 -3.98 -8.11
C ALA A 153 8.30 -4.19 -6.99
N HIS A 154 7.82 -5.42 -6.85
CA HIS A 154 6.86 -5.75 -5.79
C HIS A 154 7.43 -5.44 -4.42
N PRO A 155 6.60 -4.96 -3.47
CA PRO A 155 7.02 -4.79 -2.08
C PRO A 155 7.55 -6.08 -1.49
N GLY A 156 8.66 -5.99 -0.80
CA GLY A 156 9.16 -7.07 0.03
C GLY A 156 8.34 -7.26 1.29
N VAL A 157 8.55 -8.39 1.96
CA VAL A 157 7.94 -8.66 3.26
C VAL A 157 8.97 -9.15 4.27
N ASN A 158 8.77 -8.80 5.53
CA ASN A 158 9.49 -9.40 6.64
C ASN A 158 8.79 -10.73 6.97
N LYS A 159 9.50 -11.83 6.71
CA LYS A 159 8.98 -13.17 7.06
C LYS A 159 9.17 -13.41 8.57
N PRO A 160 8.17 -14.01 9.26
CA PRO A 160 8.33 -14.33 10.67
C PRO A 160 9.47 -15.35 10.89
N ASP A 161 10.25 -15.15 11.96
CA ASP A 161 11.36 -16.05 12.33
C ASP A 161 10.89 -17.46 12.69
N ALA A 162 9.63 -17.60 13.12
CA ALA A 162 9.03 -18.87 13.48
C ALA A 162 7.60 -18.98 12.94
N PRO A 163 7.14 -20.20 12.60
CA PRO A 163 5.76 -20.42 12.23
C PRO A 163 4.81 -19.97 13.34
N ARG A 164 3.59 -19.54 12.93
CA ARG A 164 2.54 -19.28 13.92
C ARG A 164 2.29 -20.52 14.77
N GLY A 165 2.11 -20.28 16.07
CA GLY A 165 1.67 -21.33 17.00
C GLY A 165 0.28 -21.88 16.66
N GLU A 166 -0.09 -22.98 17.35
CA GLU A 166 -1.43 -23.55 17.22
C GLU A 166 -2.51 -22.53 17.62
N ARG A 167 -3.65 -22.58 16.92
CA ARG A 167 -4.82 -21.75 17.22
C ARG A 167 -5.28 -21.98 18.65
N ARG A 168 -5.41 -20.92 19.43
CA ARG A 168 -6.01 -21.00 20.77
C ARG A 168 -7.51 -21.22 20.67
N PRO A 169 -8.12 -22.04 21.56
CA PRO A 169 -9.59 -22.16 21.64
C PRO A 169 -10.25 -20.79 21.90
N GLY A 170 -11.48 -20.64 21.42
CA GLY A 170 -12.26 -19.42 21.59
C GLY A 170 -12.73 -18.83 20.26
N PRO A 171 -13.21 -17.57 20.25
CA PRO A 171 -13.69 -16.89 19.05
C PRO A 171 -12.64 -16.83 17.94
N VAL A 172 -13.07 -16.76 16.69
CA VAL A 172 -12.19 -16.53 15.55
C VAL A 172 -11.70 -15.11 15.61
N ARG A 173 -10.38 -14.91 15.65
CA ARG A 173 -9.73 -13.60 15.76
C ARG A 173 -9.45 -13.06 14.37
N ILE A 174 -10.18 -12.02 14.02
CA ILE A 174 -10.04 -11.31 12.75
C ILE A 174 -9.08 -10.13 12.98
N PHE A 175 -8.11 -9.97 12.10
CA PHE A 175 -7.20 -8.84 12.10
C PHE A 175 -7.34 -8.03 10.81
N SER A 176 -7.37 -6.72 10.94
CA SER A 176 -7.36 -5.77 9.82
C SER A 176 -6.29 -4.73 10.07
N MET A 177 -5.49 -4.40 9.06
CA MET A 177 -4.41 -3.42 9.16
C MET A 177 -4.46 -2.43 8.02
N GLY A 178 -4.49 -1.13 8.36
CA GLY A 178 -4.47 -0.01 7.44
C GLY A 178 -4.99 1.26 8.10
N SER A 179 -4.47 2.43 7.71
CA SER A 179 -4.99 3.72 8.18
C SER A 179 -6.48 3.82 7.94
N VAL A 180 -7.21 4.43 8.87
CA VAL A 180 -8.67 4.59 8.75
C VAL A 180 -8.95 5.73 7.77
N THR A 181 -9.14 5.35 6.50
CA THR A 181 -9.40 6.24 5.37
C THR A 181 -10.56 5.69 4.52
N PRO A 182 -11.20 6.51 3.67
CA PRO A 182 -12.27 6.04 2.78
C PRO A 182 -11.84 4.86 1.92
N ARG A 183 -10.62 4.88 1.38
CA ARG A 183 -10.07 3.84 0.51
C ARG A 183 -9.91 2.48 1.19
N LYS A 184 -9.54 2.44 2.48
CA LYS A 184 -9.42 1.19 3.25
C LYS A 184 -10.78 0.61 3.68
N ALA A 185 -11.84 1.42 3.62
CA ALA A 185 -13.25 1.01 3.79
C ALA A 185 -13.52 0.13 5.02
N HIS A 186 -12.92 0.45 6.17
CA HIS A 186 -13.18 -0.27 7.41
C HIS A 186 -14.66 -0.27 7.81
N HIS A 187 -15.44 0.72 7.36
CA HIS A 187 -16.89 0.77 7.55
C HIS A 187 -17.61 -0.41 6.89
N VAL A 188 -17.12 -0.88 5.74
CA VAL A 188 -17.65 -2.07 5.04
C VAL A 188 -17.34 -3.35 5.85
N LEU A 189 -16.13 -3.45 6.42
CA LEU A 189 -15.78 -4.55 7.32
C LEU A 189 -16.68 -4.57 8.56
N VAL A 190 -16.90 -3.41 9.20
CA VAL A 190 -17.76 -3.30 10.38
C VAL A 190 -19.21 -3.62 10.04
N GLU A 191 -19.73 -3.16 8.91
CA GLU A 191 -21.06 -3.54 8.42
C GLU A 191 -21.16 -5.05 8.13
N ALA A 192 -20.16 -5.64 7.50
CA ALA A 192 -20.12 -7.09 7.26
C ALA A 192 -20.14 -7.90 8.56
N LEU A 193 -19.35 -7.47 9.56
CA LEU A 193 -19.33 -8.10 10.88
C LEU A 193 -20.66 -8.00 11.62
N SER A 194 -21.41 -6.92 11.46
CA SER A 194 -22.75 -6.79 12.06
C SER A 194 -23.77 -7.79 11.50
N ARG A 195 -23.58 -8.22 10.23
CA ARG A 195 -24.46 -9.19 9.57
C ARG A 195 -24.27 -10.64 10.05
N ILE A 196 -23.17 -10.90 10.78
CA ILE A 196 -22.78 -12.20 11.30
C ILE A 196 -22.52 -12.14 12.82
N GLU A 197 -23.25 -11.30 13.52
CA GLU A 197 -23.10 -11.12 14.98
C GLU A 197 -23.44 -12.40 15.80
N ASP A 198 -24.22 -13.30 15.23
CA ASP A 198 -24.58 -14.60 15.80
C ASP A 198 -23.40 -15.60 15.82
N LEU A 199 -22.34 -15.34 15.04
CA LEU A 199 -21.14 -16.17 15.00
C LEU A 199 -20.11 -15.74 16.07
N ASP A 200 -19.22 -16.66 16.45
CA ASP A 200 -18.21 -16.43 17.50
C ASP A 200 -16.91 -15.90 16.92
N TRP A 201 -16.74 -14.59 16.93
CA TRP A 201 -15.57 -13.86 16.41
C TRP A 201 -15.22 -12.65 17.28
N THR A 202 -13.98 -12.19 17.18
CA THR A 202 -13.51 -10.86 17.62
C THR A 202 -12.71 -10.22 16.51
N CYS A 203 -12.63 -8.88 16.47
CA CYS A 203 -11.90 -8.15 15.43
C CYS A 203 -10.98 -7.10 16.05
N VAL A 204 -9.74 -7.04 15.56
CA VAL A 204 -8.79 -5.95 15.86
C VAL A 204 -8.54 -5.21 14.55
N ILE A 205 -8.73 -3.89 14.59
CA ILE A 205 -8.38 -2.97 13.50
C ILE A 205 -7.21 -2.11 13.99
N ALA A 206 -6.07 -2.19 13.30
CA ALA A 206 -4.88 -1.38 13.56
C ALA A 206 -4.57 -0.47 12.38
N GLY A 207 -4.19 0.77 12.67
CA GLY A 207 -3.82 1.79 11.68
C GLY A 207 -4.16 3.19 12.18
N GLY A 208 -3.48 4.20 11.62
CA GLY A 208 -3.62 5.59 12.03
C GLY A 208 -5.06 6.10 11.92
N LEU A 209 -5.53 6.80 12.96
CA LEU A 209 -6.85 7.41 13.05
C LEU A 209 -6.82 8.91 12.74
N GLU A 210 -5.63 9.50 12.68
CA GLU A 210 -5.42 10.95 12.63
C GLU A 210 -5.33 11.51 11.20
N ARG A 211 -5.24 10.63 10.17
CA ARG A 211 -5.16 11.05 8.76
C ARG A 211 -6.45 11.65 8.25
N GLU A 212 -7.56 11.01 8.61
CA GLU A 212 -8.93 11.37 8.24
C GLU A 212 -9.79 11.30 9.50
N PRO A 213 -9.69 12.29 10.41
CA PRO A 213 -10.35 12.25 11.72
C PRO A 213 -11.87 12.03 11.61
N GLU A 214 -12.51 12.66 10.62
CA GLU A 214 -13.96 12.51 10.40
C GLU A 214 -14.35 11.07 10.02
N VAL A 215 -13.50 10.38 9.25
CA VAL A 215 -13.71 8.96 8.87
C VAL A 215 -13.52 8.06 10.10
N ALA A 216 -12.54 8.37 10.94
CA ALA A 216 -12.29 7.62 12.17
C ALA A 216 -13.44 7.80 13.18
N GLU A 217 -13.92 9.02 13.36
CA GLU A 217 -15.06 9.31 14.22
C GLU A 217 -16.34 8.62 13.72
N ALA A 218 -16.60 8.65 12.41
CA ALA A 218 -17.73 7.94 11.80
C ALA A 218 -17.64 6.43 12.02
N LEU A 219 -16.44 5.83 11.91
CA LEU A 219 -16.22 4.41 12.17
C LEU A 219 -16.48 4.05 13.64
N ILE A 220 -16.00 4.85 14.58
CA ILE A 220 -16.25 4.68 16.02
C ILE A 220 -17.76 4.76 16.32
N ALA A 221 -18.45 5.75 15.74
CA ALA A 221 -19.90 5.91 15.89
C ALA A 221 -20.66 4.70 15.32
N GLN A 222 -20.26 4.19 14.14
CA GLN A 222 -20.85 3.01 13.52
C GLN A 222 -20.72 1.77 14.41
N ILE A 223 -19.51 1.51 14.96
CA ILE A 223 -19.27 0.39 15.88
C ILE A 223 -20.18 0.49 17.12
N GLY A 224 -20.32 1.71 17.66
CA GLY A 224 -21.20 1.96 18.81
C GLY A 224 -22.69 1.75 18.49
N MET A 225 -23.18 2.30 17.37
CA MET A 225 -24.56 2.15 16.93
C MET A 225 -24.95 0.70 16.63
N LEU A 226 -24.02 -0.09 16.12
CA LEU A 226 -24.23 -1.53 15.85
C LEU A 226 -24.02 -2.42 17.10
N GLY A 227 -23.70 -1.85 18.27
CA GLY A 227 -23.49 -2.60 19.51
C GLY A 227 -22.22 -3.45 19.54
N LEU A 228 -21.27 -3.26 18.60
CA LEU A 228 -20.11 -4.12 18.39
C LEU A 228 -18.86 -3.71 19.19
N ALA A 229 -18.93 -2.68 20.03
CA ALA A 229 -17.79 -2.15 20.79
C ALA A 229 -17.12 -3.17 21.73
N HIS A 230 -17.85 -4.24 22.12
CA HIS A 230 -17.32 -5.32 22.96
C HIS A 230 -16.55 -6.40 22.15
N ARG A 231 -16.65 -6.38 20.82
CA ARG A 231 -16.04 -7.36 19.90
C ARG A 231 -15.03 -6.76 18.93
N ILE A 232 -15.11 -5.45 18.64
CA ILE A 232 -14.22 -4.74 17.75
C ILE A 232 -13.33 -3.78 18.55
N SER A 233 -12.01 -3.90 18.41
CA SER A 233 -11.03 -3.04 19.05
C SER A 233 -10.25 -2.24 18.01
N LEU A 234 -10.29 -0.91 18.11
CA LEU A 234 -9.43 -0.01 17.34
C LEU A 234 -8.13 0.23 18.12
N LYS A 235 -6.98 -0.05 17.51
CA LYS A 235 -5.66 0.08 18.18
C LYS A 235 -4.93 1.38 17.87
N GLY A 236 -5.42 2.14 16.85
CA GLY A 236 -4.63 3.23 16.32
C GLY A 236 -3.37 2.72 15.59
N GLU A 237 -2.41 3.61 15.44
CA GLU A 237 -1.13 3.26 14.84
C GLU A 237 -0.35 2.29 15.75
N VAL A 238 0.29 1.29 15.14
CA VAL A 238 1.07 0.27 15.84
C VAL A 238 2.49 0.20 15.26
N ASP A 239 3.45 -0.12 16.11
CA ASP A 239 4.81 -0.40 15.66
C ASP A 239 4.94 -1.81 15.04
N GLU A 240 6.10 -2.09 14.44
CA GLU A 240 6.37 -3.36 13.75
C GLU A 240 6.25 -4.57 14.70
N ALA A 241 6.72 -4.44 15.94
CA ALA A 241 6.65 -5.53 16.93
C ALA A 241 5.20 -5.78 17.40
N GLN A 242 4.39 -4.73 17.50
CA GLN A 242 2.97 -4.83 17.80
C GLN A 242 2.20 -5.44 16.62
N ALA A 243 2.48 -5.01 15.38
CA ALA A 243 1.90 -5.57 14.17
C ALA A 243 2.21 -7.07 14.06
N ALA A 244 3.47 -7.48 14.27
CA ALA A 244 3.89 -8.87 14.26
C ALA A 244 3.11 -9.74 15.27
N ARG A 245 2.86 -9.21 16.48
CA ARG A 245 2.02 -9.91 17.49
C ARG A 245 0.58 -10.06 17.03
N LEU A 246 0.00 -9.01 16.43
CA LEU A 246 -1.38 -9.04 15.93
C LEU A 246 -1.54 -10.05 14.78
N TYR A 247 -0.58 -10.09 13.84
CA TYR A 247 -0.53 -11.13 12.80
C TYR A 247 -0.41 -12.53 13.42
N ALA A 248 0.49 -12.71 14.39
CA ALA A 248 0.70 -14.01 15.03
C ALA A 248 -0.53 -14.52 15.79
N GLU A 249 -1.30 -13.63 16.40
CA GLU A 249 -2.48 -13.96 17.19
C GLU A 249 -3.77 -14.12 16.36
N ALA A 250 -3.83 -13.57 15.15
CA ALA A 250 -5.00 -13.63 14.30
C ALA A 250 -5.28 -15.03 13.74
N ASP A 251 -6.52 -15.32 13.40
CA ASP A 251 -6.95 -16.53 12.70
C ASP A 251 -7.32 -16.25 11.24
N VAL A 252 -7.73 -15.01 10.94
CA VAL A 252 -8.12 -14.52 9.62
C VAL A 252 -7.62 -13.07 9.48
N PHE A 253 -7.05 -12.72 8.33
CA PHE A 253 -6.81 -11.33 7.95
C PHE A 253 -7.95 -10.84 7.07
N ALA A 254 -8.49 -9.64 7.33
CA ALA A 254 -9.61 -9.09 6.58
C ALA A 254 -9.45 -7.59 6.35
N LEU A 255 -9.48 -7.15 5.09
CA LEU A 255 -9.45 -5.73 4.74
C LEU A 255 -10.31 -5.48 3.49
N ALA A 256 -11.30 -4.58 3.63
CA ALA A 256 -12.31 -4.31 2.61
C ALA A 256 -11.93 -3.16 1.65
N SER A 257 -10.63 -2.92 1.42
CA SER A 257 -10.15 -1.80 0.60
C SER A 257 -10.89 -1.70 -0.73
N VAL A 258 -11.26 -0.48 -1.11
CA VAL A 258 -11.86 -0.20 -2.42
C VAL A 258 -10.84 -0.34 -3.54
N TYR A 259 -9.60 0.06 -3.27
CA TYR A 259 -8.49 0.02 -4.21
C TYR A 259 -7.15 -0.11 -3.48
N GLU A 260 -6.22 -0.89 -4.03
CA GLU A 260 -4.82 -0.92 -3.62
C GLU A 260 -3.89 -0.91 -4.84
N GLY A 261 -2.78 -0.18 -4.75
CA GLY A 261 -1.72 -0.23 -5.76
C GLY A 261 -0.93 -1.55 -5.73
N TYR A 262 -0.84 -2.18 -4.54
CA TYR A 262 -0.41 -3.56 -4.30
C TYR A 262 -1.13 -4.12 -3.07
N GLY A 263 -0.95 -3.51 -1.90
CA GLY A 263 -1.50 -3.98 -0.64
C GLY A 263 -0.49 -4.82 0.15
N ILE A 264 0.58 -4.19 0.62
CA ILE A 264 1.66 -4.82 1.41
C ILE A 264 1.11 -5.68 2.56
N VAL A 265 0.07 -5.21 3.24
CA VAL A 265 -0.56 -5.92 4.37
C VAL A 265 -1.15 -7.29 3.99
N PHE A 266 -1.53 -7.52 2.73
CA PHE A 266 -1.95 -8.84 2.26
C PHE A 266 -0.74 -9.77 2.06
N ALA A 267 0.36 -9.24 1.56
CA ALA A 267 1.61 -9.98 1.45
C ALA A 267 2.14 -10.35 2.84
N GLU A 268 2.10 -9.42 3.80
CA GLU A 268 2.43 -9.70 5.20
C GLU A 268 1.52 -10.77 5.79
N ALA A 269 0.20 -10.68 5.59
CA ALA A 269 -0.74 -11.70 6.06
C ALA A 269 -0.42 -13.10 5.50
N GLN A 270 -0.05 -13.20 4.22
CA GLN A 270 0.41 -14.46 3.61
C GLN A 270 1.74 -14.94 4.22
N ALA A 271 2.70 -14.05 4.45
CA ALA A 271 3.95 -14.40 5.12
C ALA A 271 3.71 -14.99 6.52
N TRP A 272 2.67 -14.49 7.22
CA TRP A 272 2.20 -15.04 8.49
C TRP A 272 1.29 -16.28 8.33
N GLY A 273 0.99 -16.74 7.13
CA GLY A 273 0.11 -17.90 6.86
C GLY A 273 -1.33 -17.65 7.30
N LEU A 274 -1.85 -16.43 7.15
CA LEU A 274 -3.23 -16.09 7.45
C LEU A 274 -4.11 -16.25 6.22
N PRO A 275 -5.25 -16.95 6.32
CA PRO A 275 -6.28 -16.89 5.28
C PRO A 275 -6.84 -15.48 5.20
N ILE A 276 -7.10 -15.01 3.99
CA ILE A 276 -7.43 -13.62 3.70
C ILE A 276 -8.88 -13.50 3.23
N VAL A 277 -9.60 -12.48 3.73
CA VAL A 277 -10.83 -11.97 3.10
C VAL A 277 -10.54 -10.55 2.64
N ALA A 278 -10.66 -10.31 1.33
CA ALA A 278 -10.35 -9.01 0.73
C ALA A 278 -11.30 -8.72 -0.44
N THR A 279 -11.07 -7.61 -1.13
CA THR A 279 -11.83 -7.24 -2.32
C THR A 279 -11.05 -7.52 -3.60
N THR A 280 -11.70 -7.31 -4.75
CA THR A 280 -11.07 -7.36 -6.08
C THR A 280 -10.57 -5.98 -6.54
N GLY A 281 -10.41 -5.01 -5.62
CA GLY A 281 -10.04 -3.63 -5.96
C GLY A 281 -8.56 -3.45 -6.31
N GLY A 282 -8.27 -2.85 -7.47
CA GLY A 282 -6.91 -2.58 -7.90
C GLY A 282 -6.05 -3.83 -8.03
N ALA A 283 -4.86 -3.83 -7.45
CA ALA A 283 -3.90 -4.94 -7.48
C ALA A 283 -4.14 -6.00 -6.37
N ILE A 284 -5.23 -5.95 -5.62
CA ILE A 284 -5.50 -6.97 -4.58
C ILE A 284 -5.50 -8.39 -5.14
N PRO A 285 -6.13 -8.68 -6.33
CA PRO A 285 -6.07 -10.02 -6.92
C PRO A 285 -4.66 -10.49 -7.32
N GLU A 286 -3.73 -9.56 -7.52
CA GLU A 286 -2.31 -9.86 -7.75
C GLU A 286 -1.57 -10.15 -6.43
N ALA A 287 -1.90 -9.40 -5.38
CA ALA A 287 -1.26 -9.51 -4.08
C ALA A 287 -1.70 -10.75 -3.28
N VAL A 288 -2.94 -11.22 -3.47
CA VAL A 288 -3.53 -12.36 -2.75
C VAL A 288 -3.55 -13.57 -3.65
N ALA A 289 -2.80 -14.61 -3.30
CA ALA A 289 -2.80 -15.86 -4.05
C ALA A 289 -4.20 -16.52 -4.04
N GLU A 290 -4.61 -17.11 -5.16
CA GLU A 290 -5.95 -17.70 -5.34
C GLU A 290 -6.31 -18.72 -4.26
N ASN A 291 -5.33 -19.49 -3.79
CA ASN A 291 -5.50 -20.48 -2.73
C ASN A 291 -5.24 -19.93 -1.31
N ALA A 292 -5.05 -18.62 -1.14
CA ALA A 292 -4.77 -17.96 0.13
C ALA A 292 -5.94 -17.12 0.67
N GLY A 293 -6.96 -16.83 -0.14
CA GLY A 293 -8.02 -15.93 0.28
C GLY A 293 -9.35 -16.11 -0.46
N LEU A 294 -10.33 -15.36 0.01
CA LEU A 294 -11.63 -15.16 -0.62
C LEU A 294 -11.73 -13.69 -1.02
N LEU A 295 -11.91 -13.43 -2.32
CA LEU A 295 -12.03 -12.09 -2.86
C LEU A 295 -13.47 -11.81 -3.27
N VAL A 296 -13.98 -10.62 -2.90
CA VAL A 296 -15.34 -10.17 -3.18
C VAL A 296 -15.33 -8.78 -3.84
N PRO A 297 -16.41 -8.35 -4.48
CA PRO A 297 -16.46 -6.99 -5.04
C PRO A 297 -16.24 -5.91 -3.96
N PRO A 298 -15.55 -4.79 -4.28
CA PRO A 298 -15.47 -3.64 -3.38
C PRO A 298 -16.84 -3.09 -3.02
N ASN A 299 -16.97 -2.54 -1.80
CA ASN A 299 -18.21 -1.95 -1.27
C ASN A 299 -19.39 -2.94 -1.15
N ASP A 300 -19.16 -4.25 -1.18
CA ASP A 300 -20.19 -5.27 -0.97
C ASP A 300 -20.03 -5.90 0.43
N ALA A 301 -20.62 -5.23 1.44
CA ALA A 301 -20.60 -5.70 2.82
C ALA A 301 -21.31 -7.08 2.99
N ARG A 302 -22.27 -7.42 2.13
CA ARG A 302 -22.96 -8.71 2.17
C ARG A 302 -22.02 -9.84 1.71
N ALA A 303 -21.41 -9.68 0.53
CA ALA A 303 -20.47 -10.69 0.04
C ALA A 303 -19.25 -10.83 0.99
N PHE A 304 -18.80 -9.71 1.58
CA PHE A 304 -17.73 -9.72 2.57
C PHE A 304 -18.12 -10.48 3.85
N ALA A 305 -19.36 -10.31 4.33
CA ALA A 305 -19.91 -11.06 5.46
C ALA A 305 -20.00 -12.57 5.17
N GLU A 306 -20.50 -12.96 3.97
CA GLU A 306 -20.58 -14.36 3.54
C GLU A 306 -19.18 -15.01 3.47
N ALA A 307 -18.18 -14.30 2.97
CA ALA A 307 -16.80 -14.78 2.96
C ALA A 307 -16.20 -14.95 4.37
N LEU A 308 -16.42 -13.97 5.27
CA LEU A 308 -16.01 -14.07 6.66
C LEU A 308 -16.73 -15.24 7.38
N ALA A 309 -18.04 -15.34 7.22
CA ALA A 309 -18.84 -16.43 7.81
C ALA A 309 -18.31 -17.80 7.40
N THR A 310 -17.96 -17.98 6.12
CA THR A 310 -17.34 -19.21 5.61
C THR A 310 -16.09 -19.57 6.41
N LEU A 311 -15.19 -18.60 6.64
CA LEU A 311 -13.95 -18.86 7.37
C LEU A 311 -14.15 -19.01 8.89
N ILE A 312 -15.23 -18.47 9.45
CA ILE A 312 -15.55 -18.61 10.87
C ILE A 312 -16.12 -20.00 11.16
N VAL A 313 -17.08 -20.45 10.33
CA VAL A 313 -17.83 -21.71 10.59
C VAL A 313 -17.16 -22.96 10.06
N ASP A 314 -16.25 -22.82 9.06
CA ASP A 314 -15.55 -23.97 8.44
C ASP A 314 -14.04 -23.95 8.77
N PRO A 315 -13.61 -24.66 9.84
CA PRO A 315 -12.19 -24.74 10.21
C PRO A 315 -11.34 -25.44 9.14
N GLN A 316 -11.91 -26.34 8.34
CA GLN A 316 -11.16 -27.06 7.29
C GLN A 316 -10.86 -26.11 6.12
N ARG A 317 -11.85 -25.33 5.69
CA ARG A 317 -11.66 -24.32 4.65
C ARG A 317 -10.67 -23.26 5.11
N ARG A 318 -10.79 -22.78 6.36
CA ARG A 318 -9.83 -21.84 6.95
C ARG A 318 -8.40 -22.40 6.97
N ALA A 319 -8.22 -23.65 7.36
CA ALA A 319 -6.92 -24.32 7.40
C ALA A 319 -6.31 -24.48 5.98
N ALA A 320 -7.12 -24.86 4.99
CA ALA A 320 -6.68 -25.00 3.60
C ALA A 320 -6.18 -23.67 3.02
N LEU A 321 -6.91 -22.57 3.25
CA LEU A 321 -6.46 -21.23 2.81
C LEU A 321 -5.24 -20.74 3.61
N ALA A 322 -5.12 -21.09 4.88
CA ALA A 322 -3.94 -20.79 5.67
C ALA A 322 -2.68 -21.52 5.16
N GLU A 323 -2.82 -22.75 4.65
CA GLU A 323 -1.75 -23.48 4.00
C GLU A 323 -1.36 -22.81 2.68
N GLY A 324 -2.34 -22.45 1.84
CA GLY A 324 -2.10 -21.70 0.62
C GLY A 324 -1.42 -20.35 0.87
N ALA A 325 -1.81 -19.65 1.95
CA ALA A 325 -1.17 -18.41 2.36
C ALA A 325 0.31 -18.62 2.75
N ARG A 326 0.63 -19.67 3.52
CA ARG A 326 2.02 -20.01 3.85
C ARG A 326 2.87 -20.31 2.62
N ASP A 327 2.32 -21.10 1.69
CA ASP A 327 3.01 -21.44 0.44
C ASP A 327 3.25 -20.21 -0.43
N ALA A 328 2.27 -19.31 -0.51
CA ALA A 328 2.43 -18.04 -1.23
C ALA A 328 3.45 -17.13 -0.51
N GLY A 329 3.30 -16.95 0.80
CA GLY A 329 4.19 -16.13 1.63
C GLY A 329 5.65 -16.55 1.56
N ALA A 330 5.92 -17.87 1.47
CA ALA A 330 7.29 -18.38 1.32
C ALA A 330 7.97 -17.90 0.01
N ARG A 331 7.19 -17.64 -1.04
CA ARG A 331 7.67 -17.20 -2.36
C ARG A 331 7.74 -15.68 -2.53
N LEU A 332 7.16 -14.91 -1.61
CA LEU A 332 7.20 -13.45 -1.67
C LEU A 332 8.66 -12.94 -1.58
N PRO A 333 8.99 -11.85 -2.30
CA PRO A 333 10.30 -11.23 -2.20
C PRO A 333 10.56 -10.69 -0.79
N SER A 334 11.83 -10.65 -0.41
CA SER A 334 12.28 -9.86 0.73
C SER A 334 12.48 -8.39 0.33
N TRP A 335 12.62 -7.50 1.30
CA TRP A 335 12.95 -6.10 1.02
C TRP A 335 14.33 -5.95 0.36
N VAL A 336 15.26 -6.88 0.63
CA VAL A 336 16.57 -6.94 -0.06
C VAL A 336 16.39 -7.24 -1.54
N ASP A 337 15.52 -8.21 -1.90
CA ASP A 337 15.22 -8.53 -3.30
C ASP A 337 14.59 -7.34 -4.02
N THR A 338 13.65 -6.64 -3.36
CA THR A 338 13.00 -5.44 -3.92
C THR A 338 14.00 -4.33 -4.18
N ALA A 339 14.86 -4.01 -3.19
CA ALA A 339 15.87 -2.97 -3.32
C ALA A 339 16.92 -3.30 -4.40
N ALA A 340 17.35 -4.57 -4.48
CA ALA A 340 18.28 -5.02 -5.52
C ALA A 340 17.67 -4.86 -6.94
N LEU A 341 16.39 -5.17 -7.10
CA LEU A 341 15.69 -4.97 -8.38
C LEU A 341 15.58 -3.50 -8.75
N VAL A 342 15.26 -2.63 -7.78
CA VAL A 342 15.26 -1.18 -7.97
C VAL A 342 16.67 -0.68 -8.33
N GLY A 343 17.70 -1.11 -7.59
CA GLY A 343 19.09 -0.76 -7.85
C GLY A 343 19.52 -1.13 -9.28
N ALA A 344 19.23 -2.36 -9.70
CA ALA A 344 19.54 -2.83 -11.06
C ALA A 344 18.84 -1.99 -12.13
N ALA A 345 17.57 -1.60 -11.93
CA ALA A 345 16.88 -0.70 -12.85
C ALA A 345 17.52 0.67 -12.94
N LEU A 346 17.95 1.23 -11.79
CA LEU A 346 18.61 2.53 -11.73
C LEU A 346 20.01 2.54 -12.37
N GLU A 347 20.75 1.42 -12.35
CA GLU A 347 22.06 1.27 -12.97
C GLU A 347 22.02 1.31 -14.50
N THR A 348 20.88 1.00 -15.11
CA THR A 348 20.73 1.01 -16.58
C THR A 348 20.54 2.41 -17.16
N LEU A 349 20.30 3.40 -16.33
CA LEU A 349 20.01 4.77 -16.73
C LEU A 349 21.24 5.67 -16.67
#